data_aa818c11ec4078a975753592782b33b1
#
_entry.id   aa818c11ec4078a975753592782b33b1
#
_cell.length_a   1.000
_cell.length_b   1.000
_cell.length_c   1.000
_cell.angle_alpha   90.00
_cell.angle_beta   90.00
_cell.angle_gamma   90.00
#
_symmetry.space_group_name_H-M   'P 1'
#
loop_
_entity.id
_entity.type
_entity.pdbx_description
1 polymer ?
#
loop_
_entity_poly.entity_id
_entity_poly.type
_entity_poly.pdbx_seq_one_letter_code
_entity_poly.pdbx_strand_id
1 'polypeptide(L)'
;MKKRIICLLLLAALALSLGACGKKTAQDNTLVYGSADYTRINPAMDEHGEINSLLFNGLTAHDGAGQVVPGLAERWDYDPDSYAYTFYLRRDVTWHDGEPFTAEDVGFTIEAIMDPANESENAPNFEDVAEITVEDPYTIRFRLDAPNVAFLEYMTMAVLPKHCLEGENMQESAFFRAPIGTGPYKLTSWEAGQAIVLDKNENYYLGAPKIDRVIFKIVPEDSAQAMQLESGELDLALLDPRNAQTFDGKAGFTHYDMATADYRGILFNFNNDYWTENRDLIPAICCAIDRESIVSSVLLGQGMAAYGPLQRNIYNDDTVDHYDYDPARSARILEEAGCVKNEEGFYTRNGEEIGFTISVMSGEQDRIDIAQAAAQQLREAGIRCTVEIPAQMDWAGQMACLIGWGSPFDADDHTYKVFGTGKGANYSGYSNAAVDAALTAARQTDDTQARKAYYAQFQQALAADPAYAFICYIDANYVAKSNISGISRDTVLGHHGVGIFWNIHEWTLDG
;
A
#
# COMPACT_ATOMS: atom_id res chain seq x y z
N MET A 1 10.81 -69.38 26.24
CA MET A 1 9.78 -68.52 26.87
C MET A 1 10.08 -67.04 26.76
N LYS A 2 11.31 -66.54 26.99
CA LYS A 2 11.62 -65.10 26.97
C LYS A 2 11.37 -64.36 25.59
N LYS A 3 11.61 -65.01 24.43
CA LYS A 3 11.37 -64.40 23.09
C LYS A 3 9.88 -64.28 22.75
N ARG A 4 8.99 -65.10 23.27
CA ARG A 4 7.52 -64.98 23.04
C ARG A 4 6.88 -63.87 23.89
N ILE A 5 7.44 -63.53 25.03
CA ILE A 5 6.98 -62.52 25.94
C ILE A 5 7.36 -61.12 25.35
N ILE A 6 8.54 -60.96 24.69
CA ILE A 6 8.98 -59.76 24.06
C ILE A 6 8.12 -59.43 22.82
N CYS A 7 7.73 -60.43 22.00
CA CYS A 7 6.83 -60.23 20.87
C CYS A 7 5.41 -59.81 21.29
N LEU A 8 4.90 -60.33 22.41
CA LEU A 8 3.59 -59.95 22.96
C LEU A 8 3.59 -58.52 23.54
N LEU A 9 4.70 -58.07 24.14
CA LEU A 9 4.86 -56.71 24.62
C LEU A 9 5.01 -55.68 23.48
N LEU A 10 5.69 -56.04 22.38
CA LEU A 10 5.78 -55.21 21.18
C LEU A 10 4.44 -55.10 20.42
N LEU A 11 3.66 -56.19 20.36
CA LEU A 11 2.30 -56.16 19.79
C LEU A 11 1.32 -55.36 20.64
N ALA A 12 1.43 -55.41 21.98
CA ALA A 12 0.62 -54.57 22.88
C ALA A 12 1.01 -53.09 22.81
N ALA A 13 2.29 -52.74 22.61
CA ALA A 13 2.73 -51.39 22.39
C ALA A 13 2.25 -50.82 21.04
N LEU A 14 2.20 -51.65 19.97
CA LEU A 14 1.67 -51.27 18.66
C LEU A 14 0.14 -51.11 18.70
N ALA A 15 -0.58 -51.91 19.50
CA ALA A 15 -2.03 -51.79 19.64
C ALA A 15 -2.45 -50.56 20.50
N LEU A 16 -1.59 -50.08 21.40
CA LEU A 16 -1.79 -48.85 22.16
C LEU A 16 -1.52 -47.60 21.35
N SER A 17 -0.70 -47.67 20.30
CA SER A 17 -0.47 -46.56 19.38
C SER A 17 -1.58 -46.40 18.33
N LEU A 18 -2.42 -47.40 18.09
CA LEU A 18 -3.57 -47.34 17.18
C LEU A 18 -4.89 -46.89 17.83
N GLY A 19 -4.91 -46.80 19.17
CA GLY A 19 -6.08 -46.32 19.93
C GLY A 19 -6.10 -44.79 20.20
N ALA A 20 -5.10 -44.05 19.73
CA ALA A 20 -5.02 -42.59 19.89
C ALA A 20 -5.67 -41.79 18.75
N CYS A 21 -6.26 -42.45 17.76
CA CYS A 21 -7.06 -41.78 16.71
C CYS A 21 -8.55 -41.81 17.08
N GLY A 22 -9.00 -40.80 17.82
CA GLY A 22 -10.44 -40.74 18.16
C GLY A 22 -10.85 -39.61 19.11
N LYS A 23 -9.97 -38.65 19.39
CA LYS A 23 -10.45 -37.33 19.77
C LYS A 23 -10.43 -36.47 18.48
N LYS A 24 -11.59 -36.00 18.03
CA LYS A 24 -11.62 -34.76 17.21
C LYS A 24 -10.81 -33.77 18.03
N THR A 25 -9.56 -33.54 17.65
CA THR A 25 -8.83 -32.34 18.07
C THR A 25 -9.79 -31.21 17.76
N ALA A 26 -10.01 -30.31 18.69
CA ALA A 26 -10.66 -29.06 18.40
C ALA A 26 -9.97 -28.55 17.11
N GLN A 27 -10.77 -28.31 16.09
CA GLN A 27 -10.25 -27.83 14.80
C GLN A 27 -9.41 -26.61 15.14
N ASP A 28 -8.15 -26.63 14.73
CA ASP A 28 -7.22 -25.56 15.09
C ASP A 28 -7.77 -24.31 14.41
N ASN A 29 -8.34 -23.39 15.20
CA ASN A 29 -8.98 -22.15 14.71
C ASN A 29 -7.89 -21.13 14.36
N THR A 30 -7.03 -21.53 13.42
CA THR A 30 -5.84 -20.83 12.97
C THR A 30 -5.96 -20.51 11.49
N LEU A 31 -5.72 -19.26 11.13
CA LEU A 31 -5.57 -18.78 9.76
C LEU A 31 -4.09 -18.72 9.40
N VAL A 32 -3.68 -19.36 8.31
CA VAL A 32 -2.32 -19.34 7.80
C VAL A 32 -2.27 -18.49 6.51
N TYR A 33 -1.65 -17.33 6.59
CA TYR A 33 -1.48 -16.39 5.48
C TYR A 33 -0.06 -16.48 4.89
N GLY A 34 0.04 -16.61 3.57
CA GLY A 34 1.33 -16.55 2.85
C GLY A 34 1.83 -15.11 2.77
N SER A 35 3.07 -14.87 3.21
CA SER A 35 3.65 -13.53 3.30
C SER A 35 5.12 -13.52 2.94
N ALA A 36 5.66 -12.34 2.59
CA ALA A 36 7.07 -12.05 2.69
C ALA A 36 7.49 -11.81 4.15
N ASP A 37 8.79 -11.81 4.44
CA ASP A 37 9.29 -11.46 5.78
C ASP A 37 9.40 -9.93 5.93
N TYR A 38 9.28 -9.48 7.14
CA TYR A 38 9.48 -8.08 7.51
C TYR A 38 10.87 -7.88 8.09
N THR A 39 11.50 -6.75 7.81
CA THR A 39 12.74 -6.36 8.51
C THR A 39 12.42 -5.81 9.90
N ARG A 40 11.33 -5.06 10.00
CA ARG A 40 10.74 -4.49 11.22
C ARG A 40 9.26 -4.25 10.98
N ILE A 41 8.49 -4.05 12.04
CA ILE A 41 7.08 -3.63 11.98
C ILE A 41 6.98 -2.26 12.68
N ASN A 42 7.08 -1.19 11.89
CA ASN A 42 7.07 0.19 12.39
C ASN A 42 6.11 1.06 11.57
N PRO A 43 4.82 1.04 11.90
CA PRO A 43 3.79 1.73 11.11
C PRO A 43 3.87 3.27 11.17
N ALA A 44 4.65 3.83 12.08
CA ALA A 44 4.86 5.28 12.14
C ALA A 44 5.93 5.76 11.14
N MET A 45 6.80 4.85 10.67
CA MET A 45 7.88 5.20 9.75
C MET A 45 7.56 4.80 8.31
N ASP A 46 6.89 3.67 8.11
CA ASP A 46 6.44 3.19 6.81
C ASP A 46 4.99 2.69 6.87
N GLU A 47 4.25 2.83 5.77
CA GLU A 47 2.82 2.48 5.68
C GLU A 47 2.60 1.01 5.27
N HIS A 48 3.65 0.29 4.87
CA HIS A 48 3.52 -0.96 4.13
C HIS A 48 3.52 -2.19 5.03
N GLY A 49 2.41 -2.89 5.09
CA GLY A 49 2.31 -4.19 5.71
C GLY A 49 0.92 -4.53 6.25
N GLU A 50 0.35 -5.60 5.73
CA GLU A 50 -0.92 -6.15 6.21
C GLU A 50 -0.93 -6.41 7.71
N ILE A 51 0.22 -6.75 8.30
CA ILE A 51 0.35 -7.06 9.72
C ILE A 51 0.06 -5.87 10.63
N ASN A 52 0.21 -4.62 10.11
CA ASN A 52 -0.02 -3.42 10.90
C ASN A 52 -1.46 -3.33 11.41
N SER A 53 -2.45 -3.67 10.57
CA SER A 53 -3.88 -3.65 10.94
C SER A 53 -4.26 -4.71 11.99
N LEU A 54 -3.46 -5.76 12.13
CA LEU A 54 -3.67 -6.78 13.15
C LEU A 54 -3.10 -6.37 14.51
N LEU A 55 -1.99 -5.61 14.51
CA LEU A 55 -1.26 -5.26 15.73
C LEU A 55 -1.64 -3.90 16.31
N PHE A 56 -2.03 -2.93 15.45
CA PHE A 56 -2.18 -1.54 15.85
C PHE A 56 -3.55 -0.97 15.42
N ASN A 57 -3.89 0.17 16.00
CA ASN A 57 -5.04 0.98 15.62
C ASN A 57 -4.67 2.46 15.61
N GLY A 58 -5.42 3.24 14.81
CA GLY A 58 -5.38 4.70 14.79
C GLY A 58 -6.47 5.34 15.66
N LEU A 59 -6.46 6.66 15.76
CA LEU A 59 -7.54 7.42 16.41
C LEU A 59 -8.85 7.28 15.64
N THR A 60 -8.76 7.27 14.33
CA THR A 60 -9.85 6.99 13.40
C THR A 60 -9.58 5.65 12.71
N ALA A 61 -10.56 5.13 12.01
CA ALA A 61 -10.49 3.94 11.18
C ALA A 61 -11.33 4.15 9.92
N HIS A 62 -11.25 3.25 8.95
CA HIS A 62 -12.17 3.20 7.82
C HIS A 62 -13.18 2.07 7.98
N ASP A 63 -14.41 2.31 7.55
CA ASP A 63 -15.39 1.24 7.37
C ASP A 63 -15.25 0.58 5.99
N GLY A 64 -16.09 -0.43 5.71
CA GLY A 64 -16.07 -1.15 4.42
C GLY A 64 -16.41 -0.28 3.20
N ALA A 65 -16.94 0.93 3.40
CA ALA A 65 -17.19 1.91 2.35
C ALA A 65 -16.08 2.97 2.24
N GLY A 66 -15.00 2.83 3.01
CA GLY A 66 -13.88 3.77 3.04
C GLY A 66 -14.20 5.10 3.75
N GLN A 67 -15.25 5.13 4.57
CA GLN A 67 -15.60 6.33 5.33
C GLN A 67 -14.84 6.35 6.66
N VAL A 68 -14.37 7.54 7.07
CA VAL A 68 -13.75 7.73 8.38
C VAL A 68 -14.74 7.49 9.49
N VAL A 69 -14.39 6.58 10.39
CA VAL A 69 -15.21 6.20 11.57
C VAL A 69 -14.36 6.26 12.84
N PRO A 70 -14.97 6.27 14.05
CA PRO A 70 -14.25 6.18 15.30
C PRO A 70 -13.37 4.93 15.41
N GLY A 71 -12.11 5.14 15.82
CA GLY A 71 -11.14 4.10 16.18
C GLY A 71 -10.83 4.13 17.67
N LEU A 72 -9.58 4.46 18.03
CA LEU A 72 -9.18 4.70 19.43
C LEU A 72 -9.79 5.97 20.02
N ALA A 73 -10.22 6.92 19.19
CA ALA A 73 -11.09 8.02 19.59
C ALA A 73 -12.56 7.61 19.44
N GLU A 74 -13.40 7.88 20.44
CA GLU A 74 -14.86 7.68 20.37
C GLU A 74 -15.54 8.74 19.49
N ARG A 75 -14.97 9.95 19.46
CA ARG A 75 -15.45 11.10 18.71
C ARG A 75 -14.38 12.18 18.62
N TRP A 76 -14.61 13.16 17.78
CA TRP A 76 -13.81 14.38 17.67
C TRP A 76 -14.69 15.59 17.40
N ASP A 77 -14.16 16.76 17.73
CA ASP A 77 -14.73 18.06 17.40
C ASP A 77 -13.73 18.85 16.54
N TYR A 78 -14.21 19.62 15.57
CA TYR A 78 -13.41 20.54 14.78
C TYR A 78 -13.83 21.98 15.03
N ASP A 79 -12.88 22.85 15.36
CA ASP A 79 -13.06 24.28 15.50
C ASP A 79 -12.48 24.99 14.25
N PRO A 80 -13.34 25.51 13.35
CA PRO A 80 -12.88 26.15 12.12
C PRO A 80 -12.22 27.52 12.35
N ASP A 81 -12.44 28.16 13.50
CA ASP A 81 -11.86 29.48 13.80
C ASP A 81 -10.37 29.35 14.19
N SER A 82 -10.00 28.23 14.79
CA SER A 82 -8.63 27.95 15.22
C SER A 82 -7.95 26.80 14.45
N TYR A 83 -8.66 26.20 13.49
CA TYR A 83 -8.23 25.00 12.74
C TYR A 83 -7.83 23.85 13.65
N ALA A 84 -8.59 23.65 14.75
CA ALA A 84 -8.22 22.69 15.77
C ALA A 84 -9.16 21.48 15.79
N TYR A 85 -8.58 20.30 15.81
CA TYR A 85 -9.25 19.04 16.08
C TYR A 85 -9.04 18.65 17.54
N THR A 86 -10.13 18.33 18.26
CA THR A 86 -10.07 17.77 19.62
C THR A 86 -10.61 16.36 19.59
N PHE A 87 -9.77 15.38 19.92
CA PHE A 87 -10.14 13.97 19.99
C PHE A 87 -10.41 13.55 21.41
N TYR A 88 -11.50 12.79 21.62
CA TYR A 88 -11.90 12.20 22.89
C TYR A 88 -11.69 10.70 22.81
N LEU A 89 -10.75 10.20 23.60
CA LEU A 89 -10.24 8.85 23.52
C LEU A 89 -11.10 7.87 24.30
N ARG A 90 -11.12 6.61 23.84
CA ARG A 90 -11.71 5.49 24.58
C ARG A 90 -10.98 5.28 25.91
N ARG A 91 -11.75 4.86 26.92
CA ARG A 91 -11.24 4.58 28.27
C ARG A 91 -11.10 3.07 28.55
N ASP A 92 -11.55 2.24 27.64
CA ASP A 92 -11.59 0.78 27.71
C ASP A 92 -10.52 0.10 26.87
N VAL A 93 -9.55 0.89 26.34
CA VAL A 93 -8.43 0.38 25.54
C VAL A 93 -7.19 0.21 26.41
N THR A 94 -6.55 -0.94 26.26
CA THR A 94 -5.24 -1.21 26.83
C THR A 94 -4.28 -1.68 25.73
N TRP A 95 -3.00 -1.41 25.93
CA TRP A 95 -1.93 -2.03 25.17
C TRP A 95 -1.91 -3.55 25.37
N HIS A 96 -1.26 -4.28 24.48
CA HIS A 96 -1.19 -5.75 24.56
C HIS A 96 -0.54 -6.28 25.85
N ASP A 97 0.27 -5.49 26.53
CA ASP A 97 0.89 -5.79 27.83
C ASP A 97 0.00 -5.42 29.04
N GLY A 98 -1.11 -4.74 28.80
CA GLY A 98 -2.10 -4.38 29.79
C GLY A 98 -2.00 -2.93 30.32
N GLU A 99 -0.97 -2.16 29.91
CA GLU A 99 -0.90 -0.73 30.23
C GLU A 99 -2.05 0.04 29.56
N PRO A 100 -2.60 1.11 30.19
CA PRO A 100 -3.68 1.89 29.62
C PRO A 100 -3.19 2.71 28.41
N PHE A 101 -4.01 2.76 27.35
CA PHE A 101 -3.83 3.69 26.25
C PHE A 101 -4.26 5.10 26.66
N THR A 102 -3.45 6.12 26.36
CA THR A 102 -3.71 7.51 26.73
C THR A 102 -3.38 8.52 25.64
N ALA A 103 -3.78 9.76 25.84
CA ALA A 103 -3.48 10.89 24.96
C ALA A 103 -1.97 11.19 24.84
N GLU A 104 -1.17 10.78 25.83
CA GLU A 104 0.29 10.93 25.77
C GLU A 104 0.93 10.03 24.71
N ASP A 105 0.36 8.82 24.48
CA ASP A 105 0.84 7.92 23.42
C ASP A 105 0.57 8.52 22.03
N VAL A 106 -0.56 9.18 21.87
CA VAL A 106 -0.93 9.85 20.62
C VAL A 106 0.01 11.02 20.34
N GLY A 107 0.20 11.91 21.31
CA GLY A 107 1.11 13.06 21.19
C GLY A 107 2.53 12.60 20.85
N PHE A 108 3.05 11.62 21.61
CA PHE A 108 4.35 11.01 21.37
C PHE A 108 4.50 10.47 19.93
N THR A 109 3.48 9.77 19.42
CA THR A 109 3.53 9.17 18.09
C THR A 109 3.65 10.23 17.00
N ILE A 110 2.81 11.28 17.06
CA ILE A 110 2.83 12.36 16.05
C ILE A 110 4.13 13.16 16.15
N GLU A 111 4.62 13.46 17.34
CA GLU A 111 5.92 14.12 17.55
C GLU A 111 7.07 13.30 16.97
N ALA A 112 7.05 11.96 17.16
CA ALA A 112 8.07 11.07 16.60
C ALA A 112 8.03 11.03 15.06
N ILE A 113 6.84 11.08 14.44
CA ILE A 113 6.69 11.14 12.98
C ILE A 113 7.21 12.47 12.43
N MET A 114 6.91 13.57 13.11
CA MET A 114 7.31 14.91 12.69
C MET A 114 8.81 15.20 12.94
N ASP A 115 9.49 14.39 13.75
CA ASP A 115 10.92 14.56 13.99
C ASP A 115 11.73 14.19 12.73
N PRO A 116 12.42 15.14 12.08
CA PRO A 116 13.21 14.88 10.88
C PRO A 116 14.30 13.81 11.06
N ALA A 117 14.75 13.58 12.30
CA ALA A 117 15.76 12.55 12.60
C ALA A 117 15.23 11.12 12.38
N ASN A 118 13.91 10.94 12.36
CA ASN A 118 13.25 9.65 12.16
C ASN A 118 12.97 9.34 10.70
N GLU A 119 13.08 10.30 9.77
CA GLU A 119 12.87 10.12 8.32
C GLU A 119 11.57 9.38 7.99
N SER A 120 10.48 9.73 8.68
CA SER A 120 9.18 9.09 8.48
C SER A 120 8.57 9.48 7.13
N GLU A 121 8.10 8.50 6.37
CA GLU A 121 7.33 8.71 5.13
C GLU A 121 5.99 9.40 5.40
N ASN A 122 5.48 9.31 6.64
CA ASN A 122 4.24 9.92 7.09
C ASN A 122 4.40 11.40 7.51
N ALA A 123 5.63 11.91 7.67
CA ALA A 123 5.86 13.29 8.13
C ALA A 123 5.13 14.37 7.31
N PRO A 124 5.04 14.28 5.96
CA PRO A 124 4.30 15.25 5.14
C PRO A 124 2.79 15.33 5.45
N ASN A 125 2.21 14.29 6.03
CA ASN A 125 0.79 14.27 6.40
C ASN A 125 0.50 15.17 7.59
N PHE A 126 1.50 15.44 8.42
CA PHE A 126 1.42 16.23 9.66
C PHE A 126 2.13 17.57 9.59
N GLU A 127 2.61 18.00 8.42
CA GLU A 127 3.35 19.26 8.27
C GLU A 127 2.58 20.52 8.68
N ASP A 128 1.23 20.45 8.65
CA ASP A 128 0.34 21.55 9.06
C ASP A 128 0.12 21.59 10.59
N VAL A 129 0.62 20.61 11.35
CA VAL A 129 0.44 20.56 12.82
C VAL A 129 1.33 21.60 13.49
N ALA A 130 0.71 22.64 14.04
CA ALA A 130 1.39 23.73 14.70
C ALA A 130 1.53 23.53 16.22
N GLU A 131 0.59 22.80 16.82
CA GLU A 131 0.58 22.57 18.27
C GLU A 131 -0.16 21.28 18.62
N ILE A 132 0.42 20.51 19.52
CA ILE A 132 -0.18 19.31 20.11
C ILE A 132 -0.37 19.59 21.61
N THR A 133 -1.60 19.47 22.10
CA THR A 133 -1.93 19.70 23.52
C THR A 133 -2.64 18.50 24.12
N VAL A 134 -2.00 17.82 25.06
CA VAL A 134 -2.66 16.82 25.92
C VAL A 134 -3.42 17.55 27.01
N GLU A 135 -4.76 17.61 26.93
CA GLU A 135 -5.58 18.33 27.90
C GLU A 135 -5.82 17.49 29.17
N ASP A 136 -6.04 16.21 29.00
CA ASP A 136 -6.13 15.20 30.05
C ASP A 136 -5.76 13.80 29.47
N PRO A 137 -5.68 12.72 30.28
CA PRO A 137 -5.30 11.40 29.77
C PRO A 137 -6.15 10.84 28.62
N TYR A 138 -7.32 11.42 28.35
CA TYR A 138 -8.25 10.94 27.33
C TYR A 138 -8.75 12.06 26.40
N THR A 139 -8.07 13.21 26.40
CA THR A 139 -8.40 14.34 25.53
C THR A 139 -7.13 14.94 24.96
N ILE A 140 -7.02 14.96 23.64
CA ILE A 140 -5.90 15.56 22.91
C ILE A 140 -6.39 16.51 21.85
N ARG A 141 -5.72 17.64 21.71
CA ARG A 141 -6.04 18.68 20.74
C ARG A 141 -4.85 18.93 19.83
N PHE A 142 -5.16 18.99 18.52
CA PHE A 142 -4.23 19.38 17.46
C PHE A 142 -4.68 20.70 16.87
N ARG A 143 -3.85 21.72 16.91
CA ARG A 143 -4.07 22.98 16.21
C ARG A 143 -3.20 22.98 14.95
N LEU A 144 -3.83 23.26 13.81
CA LEU A 144 -3.18 23.34 12.52
C LEU A 144 -2.87 24.78 12.14
N ASP A 145 -1.89 25.02 11.27
CA ASP A 145 -1.56 26.34 10.73
C ASP A 145 -2.55 26.76 9.63
N ALA A 146 -3.19 25.82 8.97
CA ALA A 146 -4.19 26.02 7.94
C ALA A 146 -5.25 24.91 8.02
N PRO A 147 -6.45 25.11 7.43
CA PRO A 147 -7.41 24.04 7.30
C PRO A 147 -6.79 22.83 6.55
N ASN A 148 -7.01 21.64 7.09
CA ASN A 148 -6.64 20.39 6.43
C ASN A 148 -7.78 19.38 6.64
N VAL A 149 -8.61 19.20 5.61
CA VAL A 149 -9.79 18.33 5.69
C VAL A 149 -9.43 16.85 5.61
N ALA A 150 -8.23 16.52 5.14
CA ALA A 150 -7.71 15.16 5.12
C ALA A 150 -7.11 14.74 6.49
N PHE A 151 -7.05 15.63 7.48
CA PHE A 151 -6.40 15.36 8.76
C PHE A 151 -6.99 14.13 9.49
N LEU A 152 -8.31 13.92 9.37
CA LEU A 152 -8.96 12.74 9.95
C LEU A 152 -8.55 11.42 9.29
N GLU A 153 -8.23 11.45 7.98
CA GLU A 153 -7.69 10.30 7.25
C GLU A 153 -6.31 9.92 7.79
N TYR A 154 -5.47 10.89 8.07
CA TYR A 154 -4.12 10.66 8.60
C TYR A 154 -4.13 10.11 10.04
N MET A 155 -5.21 10.35 10.79
CA MET A 155 -5.41 9.80 12.12
C MET A 155 -5.78 8.31 12.13
N THR A 156 -5.95 7.66 10.98
CA THR A 156 -6.05 6.19 10.86
C THR A 156 -4.71 5.50 11.09
N MET A 157 -3.63 6.26 11.02
CA MET A 157 -2.28 5.76 11.29
C MET A 157 -2.17 5.20 12.69
N ALA A 158 -1.39 4.13 12.82
CA ALA A 158 -1.19 3.42 14.06
C ALA A 158 -0.55 4.28 15.15
N VAL A 159 -1.11 4.25 16.34
CA VAL A 159 -0.51 4.87 17.54
C VAL A 159 0.52 3.91 18.14
N LEU A 160 1.64 4.46 18.63
CA LEU A 160 2.75 3.74 19.24
C LEU A 160 2.78 3.93 20.76
N PRO A 161 3.22 2.90 21.56
CA PRO A 161 3.25 2.96 23.00
C PRO A 161 4.43 3.82 23.51
N LYS A 162 4.14 4.99 24.05
CA LYS A 162 5.14 5.90 24.63
C LYS A 162 5.98 5.20 25.70
N HIS A 163 5.35 4.42 26.58
CA HIS A 163 6.04 3.74 27.68
C HIS A 163 7.11 2.74 27.25
N CYS A 164 7.04 2.25 25.99
CA CYS A 164 8.04 1.36 25.41
C CYS A 164 9.12 2.09 24.60
N LEU A 165 8.79 3.28 24.06
CA LEU A 165 9.60 3.91 23.02
C LEU A 165 10.17 5.29 23.41
N GLU A 166 9.78 5.85 24.56
CA GLU A 166 10.29 7.15 24.99
C GLU A 166 11.82 7.08 25.18
N GLY A 167 12.54 7.89 24.39
CA GLY A 167 14.00 7.92 24.38
C GLY A 167 14.70 6.87 23.53
N GLU A 168 13.93 6.01 22.85
CA GLU A 168 14.44 5.03 21.87
C GLU A 168 14.66 5.68 20.49
N ASN A 169 15.59 5.12 19.72
CA ASN A 169 15.75 5.47 18.30
C ASN A 169 14.69 4.73 17.47
N MET A 170 13.83 5.47 16.80
CA MET A 170 12.72 4.89 16.01
C MET A 170 13.19 4.04 14.82
N GLN A 171 14.41 4.26 14.32
CA GLN A 171 14.98 3.48 13.21
C GLN A 171 15.64 2.17 13.66
N GLU A 172 16.12 2.11 14.91
CA GLU A 172 16.97 1.03 15.40
C GLU A 172 16.38 0.24 16.58
N SER A 173 15.30 0.73 17.22
CA SER A 173 14.75 0.11 18.41
C SER A 173 14.36 -1.36 18.19
N ALA A 174 14.80 -2.21 19.10
CA ALA A 174 14.44 -3.63 19.14
C ALA A 174 12.93 -3.86 19.36
N PHE A 175 12.19 -2.86 19.83
CA PHE A 175 10.73 -2.89 19.95
C PHE A 175 10.07 -3.34 18.67
N PHE A 176 10.51 -2.85 17.50
CA PHE A 176 9.90 -3.14 16.19
C PHE A 176 10.13 -4.58 15.68
N ARG A 177 10.87 -5.41 16.46
CA ARG A 177 10.97 -6.86 16.27
C ARG A 177 10.05 -7.66 17.19
N ALA A 178 9.48 -7.00 18.22
CA ALA A 178 8.52 -7.59 19.14
C ALA A 178 7.48 -6.51 19.57
N PRO A 179 6.77 -5.90 18.60
CA PRO A 179 5.92 -4.76 18.87
C PRO A 179 4.72 -5.09 19.74
N ILE A 180 4.33 -4.12 20.55
CA ILE A 180 3.12 -4.10 21.36
C ILE A 180 2.18 -3.06 20.75
N GLY A 181 0.94 -3.44 20.48
CA GLY A 181 -0.08 -2.57 19.92
C GLY A 181 -1.39 -2.59 20.71
N THR A 182 -2.43 -2.04 20.11
CA THR A 182 -3.80 -2.05 20.63
C THR A 182 -4.73 -2.93 19.80
N GLY A 183 -4.20 -3.54 18.73
CA GLY A 183 -4.95 -4.24 17.70
C GLY A 183 -5.63 -5.54 18.13
N PRO A 184 -6.38 -6.15 17.19
CA PRO A 184 -7.13 -7.38 17.45
C PRO A 184 -6.25 -8.61 17.73
N TYR A 185 -4.99 -8.59 17.34
CA TYR A 185 -4.03 -9.67 17.57
C TYR A 185 -2.77 -9.17 18.24
N LYS A 186 -2.09 -10.06 18.99
CA LYS A 186 -0.83 -9.84 19.72
C LYS A 186 0.27 -10.67 19.12
N LEU A 187 1.46 -10.10 18.94
CA LEU A 187 2.63 -10.85 18.52
C LEU A 187 3.04 -11.87 19.60
N THR A 188 3.13 -13.13 19.23
CA THR A 188 3.54 -14.25 20.11
C THR A 188 4.97 -14.69 19.80
N SER A 189 5.31 -14.82 18.51
CA SER A 189 6.68 -15.16 18.09
C SER A 189 6.95 -14.65 16.67
N TRP A 190 8.23 -14.39 16.40
CA TRP A 190 8.73 -14.05 15.09
C TRP A 190 10.02 -14.81 14.82
N GLU A 191 9.95 -15.83 13.99
CA GLU A 191 11.08 -16.60 13.51
C GLU A 191 11.43 -16.15 12.10
N ALA A 192 12.52 -15.37 11.97
CA ALA A 192 12.92 -14.75 10.69
C ALA A 192 13.06 -15.80 9.58
N GLY A 193 12.49 -15.53 8.41
CA GLY A 193 12.46 -16.42 7.27
C GLY A 193 11.55 -17.64 7.41
N GLN A 194 10.78 -17.76 8.50
CA GLN A 194 9.88 -18.89 8.74
C GLN A 194 8.44 -18.45 8.96
N ALA A 195 8.16 -17.77 10.08
CA ALA A 195 6.81 -17.35 10.41
C ALA A 195 6.75 -16.25 11.47
N ILE A 196 5.65 -15.47 11.41
CA ILE A 196 5.22 -14.56 12.47
C ILE A 196 3.90 -15.09 13.01
N VAL A 197 3.81 -15.35 14.31
CA VAL A 197 2.63 -15.92 14.96
C VAL A 197 1.96 -14.86 15.81
N LEU A 198 0.67 -14.66 15.58
CA LEU A 198 -0.19 -13.73 16.28
C LEU A 198 -1.32 -14.47 16.96
N ASP A 199 -1.51 -14.26 18.26
CA ASP A 199 -2.65 -14.78 19.01
C ASP A 199 -3.69 -13.68 19.22
N LYS A 200 -4.97 -14.03 19.27
CA LYS A 200 -6.06 -13.05 19.44
C LYS A 200 -5.92 -12.24 20.73
N ASN A 201 -6.29 -10.98 20.65
CA ASN A 201 -6.45 -10.10 21.80
C ASN A 201 -7.87 -10.28 22.39
N GLU A 202 -7.98 -11.04 23.48
CA GLU A 202 -9.28 -11.27 24.15
C GLU A 202 -9.92 -9.99 24.67
N ASN A 203 -9.12 -8.92 24.86
CA ASN A 203 -9.57 -7.63 25.36
C ASN A 203 -9.68 -6.56 24.26
N TYR A 204 -9.79 -6.97 23.00
CA TYR A 204 -9.92 -6.01 21.91
C TYR A 204 -11.21 -5.20 22.04
N TYR A 205 -11.13 -3.89 21.94
CA TYR A 205 -12.22 -2.97 22.25
C TYR A 205 -13.45 -3.10 21.32
N LEU A 206 -13.28 -3.63 20.11
CA LEU A 206 -14.39 -3.97 19.20
C LEU A 206 -14.92 -5.40 19.40
N GLY A 207 -14.43 -6.12 20.40
CA GLY A 207 -14.74 -7.52 20.70
C GLY A 207 -13.61 -8.45 20.27
N ALA A 208 -13.43 -9.52 21.04
CA ALA A 208 -12.38 -10.51 20.78
C ALA A 208 -12.52 -11.13 19.37
N PRO A 209 -11.43 -11.25 18.58
CA PRO A 209 -11.47 -11.94 17.30
C PRO A 209 -12.00 -13.35 17.41
N LYS A 210 -12.71 -13.80 16.37
CA LYS A 210 -13.31 -15.14 16.34
C LYS A 210 -12.29 -16.21 15.95
N ILE A 211 -11.25 -15.83 15.17
CA ILE A 211 -10.10 -16.70 14.84
C ILE A 211 -9.09 -16.59 15.98
N ASP A 212 -8.64 -17.72 16.54
CA ASP A 212 -7.79 -17.71 17.72
C ASP A 212 -6.35 -17.32 17.42
N ARG A 213 -5.87 -17.62 16.20
CA ARG A 213 -4.48 -17.43 15.80
C ARG A 213 -4.37 -17.08 14.32
N VAL A 214 -3.47 -16.15 13.99
CA VAL A 214 -3.05 -15.85 12.61
C VAL A 214 -1.55 -16.12 12.49
N ILE A 215 -1.16 -16.85 11.45
CA ILE A 215 0.25 -17.14 11.15
C ILE A 215 0.58 -16.50 9.80
N PHE A 216 1.49 -15.57 9.80
CA PHE A 216 2.15 -15.08 8.58
C PHE A 216 3.28 -16.05 8.27
N LYS A 217 3.05 -17.00 7.37
CA LYS A 217 4.05 -17.97 6.93
C LYS A 217 4.92 -17.34 5.86
N ILE A 218 6.22 -17.31 6.07
CA ILE A 218 7.15 -16.63 5.15
C ILE A 218 7.41 -17.53 3.93
N VAL A 219 6.84 -17.12 2.80
CA VAL A 219 6.95 -17.79 1.49
C VAL A 219 7.05 -16.69 0.44
N PRO A 220 8.25 -16.20 0.10
CA PRO A 220 8.42 -15.02 -0.75
C PRO A 220 7.96 -15.19 -2.20
N GLU A 221 7.96 -16.42 -2.71
CA GLU A 221 7.68 -16.73 -4.11
C GLU A 221 6.21 -17.08 -4.34
N ASP A 222 5.49 -16.35 -5.18
CA ASP A 222 4.06 -16.54 -5.47
C ASP A 222 3.73 -17.95 -5.94
N SER A 223 4.56 -18.53 -6.79
CA SER A 223 4.39 -19.92 -7.24
C SER A 223 4.48 -20.95 -6.09
N ALA A 224 5.33 -20.68 -5.10
CA ALA A 224 5.42 -21.52 -3.89
C ALA A 224 4.21 -21.30 -2.97
N GLN A 225 3.72 -20.05 -2.85
CA GLN A 225 2.47 -19.77 -2.14
C GLN A 225 1.29 -20.48 -2.78
N ALA A 226 1.15 -20.43 -4.11
CA ALA A 226 0.10 -21.12 -4.84
C ALA A 226 0.12 -22.64 -4.60
N MET A 227 1.31 -23.28 -4.64
CA MET A 227 1.45 -24.72 -4.33
C MET A 227 1.09 -25.04 -2.88
N GLN A 228 1.50 -24.20 -1.92
CA GLN A 228 1.18 -24.39 -0.50
C GLN A 228 -0.29 -24.16 -0.20
N LEU A 229 -0.93 -23.23 -0.88
CA LEU A 229 -2.38 -23.02 -0.81
C LEU A 229 -3.12 -24.29 -1.33
N GLU A 230 -2.69 -24.84 -2.47
CA GLU A 230 -3.26 -26.06 -3.04
C GLU A 230 -3.07 -27.29 -2.15
N SER A 231 -1.91 -27.44 -1.51
CA SER A 231 -1.62 -28.53 -0.57
C SER A 231 -2.33 -28.37 0.77
N GLY A 232 -2.88 -27.18 1.06
CA GLY A 232 -3.56 -26.86 2.31
C GLY A 232 -2.64 -26.38 3.43
N GLU A 233 -1.39 -26.08 3.12
CA GLU A 233 -0.43 -25.49 4.07
C GLU A 233 -0.63 -23.99 4.28
N LEU A 234 -1.28 -23.31 3.35
CA LEU A 234 -1.80 -21.94 3.47
C LEU A 234 -3.32 -21.96 3.40
N ASP A 235 -3.96 -20.97 3.98
CA ASP A 235 -5.39 -20.73 3.94
C ASP A 235 -5.76 -19.53 3.06
N LEU A 236 -4.86 -18.54 2.97
CA LEU A 236 -5.01 -17.29 2.24
C LEU A 236 -3.64 -16.86 1.68
N ALA A 237 -3.62 -16.34 0.47
CA ALA A 237 -2.43 -15.73 -0.14
C ALA A 237 -2.83 -14.61 -1.10
N LEU A 238 -1.99 -13.58 -1.20
CA LEU A 238 -1.98 -12.60 -2.29
C LEU A 238 -1.04 -13.14 -3.37
N LEU A 239 -1.54 -13.35 -4.58
CA LEU A 239 -0.80 -13.97 -5.67
C LEU A 239 -0.71 -13.03 -6.88
N ASP A 240 0.31 -13.21 -7.72
CA ASP A 240 0.33 -12.60 -9.03
C ASP A 240 -0.85 -13.10 -9.90
N PRO A 241 -1.24 -12.34 -10.94
CA PRO A 241 -2.39 -12.68 -11.79
C PRO A 241 -2.34 -14.10 -12.37
N ARG A 242 -1.17 -14.56 -12.79
CA ARG A 242 -1.00 -15.89 -13.42
C ARG A 242 -1.24 -17.03 -12.44
N ASN A 243 -0.68 -16.92 -11.25
CA ASN A 243 -0.85 -17.93 -10.21
C ASN A 243 -2.28 -17.92 -9.65
N ALA A 244 -2.89 -16.75 -9.45
CA ALA A 244 -4.25 -16.61 -8.96
C ALA A 244 -5.28 -17.23 -9.92
N GLN A 245 -5.17 -17.03 -11.24
CA GLN A 245 -6.07 -17.61 -12.24
C GLN A 245 -6.11 -19.15 -12.23
N THR A 246 -5.08 -19.82 -11.72
CA THR A 246 -5.09 -21.29 -11.59
C THR A 246 -6.13 -21.81 -10.59
N PHE A 247 -6.69 -20.91 -9.77
CA PHE A 247 -7.73 -21.20 -8.78
C PHE A 247 -9.15 -20.84 -9.28
N ASP A 248 -9.29 -20.26 -10.46
CA ASP A 248 -10.60 -19.91 -11.01
C ASP A 248 -11.48 -21.14 -11.18
N GLY A 249 -12.64 -21.13 -10.50
CA GLY A 249 -13.57 -22.24 -10.50
C GLY A 249 -13.08 -23.53 -9.81
N LYS A 250 -11.92 -23.49 -9.13
CA LYS A 250 -11.38 -24.64 -8.41
C LYS A 250 -12.14 -24.87 -7.11
N ALA A 251 -12.68 -26.08 -6.93
CA ALA A 251 -13.45 -26.44 -5.74
C ALA A 251 -12.60 -26.29 -4.46
N GLY A 252 -13.19 -25.70 -3.42
CA GLY A 252 -12.55 -25.49 -2.13
C GLY A 252 -11.76 -24.18 -2.03
N PHE A 253 -11.68 -23.38 -3.09
CA PHE A 253 -11.03 -22.08 -3.12
C PHE A 253 -11.95 -20.99 -3.66
N THR A 254 -11.67 -19.78 -3.24
CA THR A 254 -12.32 -18.56 -3.74
C THR A 254 -11.21 -17.60 -4.17
N HIS A 255 -11.25 -17.18 -5.42
CA HIS A 255 -10.43 -16.10 -5.93
C HIS A 255 -11.19 -14.77 -5.74
N TYR A 256 -10.52 -13.84 -5.08
CA TYR A 256 -10.96 -12.46 -4.87
C TYR A 256 -10.09 -11.56 -5.74
N ASP A 257 -10.63 -11.17 -6.88
CA ASP A 257 -10.08 -10.13 -7.75
C ASP A 257 -10.58 -8.79 -7.19
N MET A 258 -9.73 -8.09 -6.45
CA MET A 258 -10.08 -6.90 -5.68
C MET A 258 -9.44 -5.67 -6.29
N ALA A 259 -10.27 -4.68 -6.60
CA ALA A 259 -9.77 -3.40 -7.08
C ALA A 259 -8.83 -2.75 -6.05
N THR A 260 -7.72 -2.18 -6.52
CA THR A 260 -6.86 -1.33 -5.70
C THR A 260 -6.86 0.11 -6.22
N ALA A 261 -6.50 1.06 -5.37
CA ALA A 261 -6.20 2.42 -5.83
C ALA A 261 -4.77 2.54 -6.40
N ASP A 262 -4.02 1.45 -6.44
CA ASP A 262 -2.59 1.40 -6.76
C ASP A 262 -2.36 1.47 -8.28
N TYR A 263 -1.87 2.61 -8.75
CA TYR A 263 -1.47 2.76 -10.15
C TYR A 263 0.01 2.47 -10.35
N ARG A 264 0.37 2.14 -11.60
CA ARG A 264 1.74 2.05 -12.09
C ARG A 264 1.96 3.09 -13.17
N GLY A 265 3.10 3.76 -13.11
CA GLY A 265 3.49 4.77 -14.10
C GLY A 265 5.00 4.95 -14.20
N ILE A 266 5.45 5.44 -15.33
CA ILE A 266 6.83 5.88 -15.53
C ILE A 266 6.95 7.28 -14.96
N LEU A 267 7.62 7.43 -13.83
CA LEU A 267 8.04 8.71 -13.25
C LEU A 267 9.23 9.24 -14.05
N PHE A 268 9.18 10.49 -14.47
CA PHE A 268 10.30 11.21 -15.07
C PHE A 268 11.04 12.03 -14.02
N ASN A 269 12.36 11.87 -13.92
CA ASN A 269 13.15 12.60 -12.91
C ASN A 269 13.61 13.95 -13.43
N PHE A 270 12.87 15.01 -13.10
CA PHE A 270 13.19 16.39 -13.51
C PHE A 270 14.43 16.98 -12.82
N ASN A 271 15.06 16.29 -11.88
CA ASN A 271 16.38 16.63 -11.39
C ASN A 271 17.49 16.17 -12.35
N ASN A 272 17.17 15.32 -13.34
CA ASN A 272 18.07 14.89 -14.37
C ASN A 272 18.07 15.88 -15.55
N ASP A 273 19.23 16.37 -15.96
CA ASP A 273 19.39 17.39 -17.01
C ASP A 273 18.72 16.99 -18.33
N TYR A 274 18.64 15.71 -18.64
CA TYR A 274 17.97 15.22 -19.85
C TYR A 274 16.52 15.70 -19.95
N TRP A 275 15.75 15.66 -18.85
CA TRP A 275 14.35 16.11 -18.85
C TRP A 275 14.20 17.63 -18.82
N THR A 276 15.21 18.38 -18.39
CA THR A 276 15.22 19.84 -18.52
C THR A 276 15.18 20.24 -19.99
N GLU A 277 15.83 19.50 -20.86
CA GLU A 277 15.91 19.77 -22.31
C GLU A 277 14.81 19.08 -23.12
N ASN A 278 14.22 17.98 -22.62
CA ASN A 278 13.31 17.11 -23.36
C ASN A 278 11.94 16.93 -22.71
N ARG A 279 11.55 17.81 -21.78
CA ARG A 279 10.24 17.77 -21.10
C ARG A 279 9.06 17.85 -22.08
N ASP A 280 9.20 18.63 -23.14
CA ASP A 280 8.24 18.80 -24.23
C ASP A 280 7.96 17.52 -25.02
N LEU A 281 8.80 16.48 -24.88
CA LEU A 281 8.63 15.18 -25.54
C LEU A 281 7.82 14.18 -24.68
N ILE A 282 7.58 14.45 -23.41
CA ILE A 282 6.83 13.54 -22.52
C ILE A 282 5.43 13.23 -23.05
N PRO A 283 4.64 14.19 -23.60
CA PRO A 283 3.38 13.89 -24.26
C PRO A 283 3.47 12.86 -25.39
N ALA A 284 4.57 12.87 -26.17
CA ALA A 284 4.78 11.88 -27.21
C ALA A 284 5.03 10.48 -26.62
N ILE A 285 5.78 10.39 -25.52
CA ILE A 285 6.00 9.16 -24.77
C ILE A 285 4.67 8.61 -24.27
N CYS A 286 3.82 9.45 -23.66
CA CYS A 286 2.51 9.06 -23.16
C CYS A 286 1.58 8.52 -24.28
N CYS A 287 1.60 9.10 -25.48
CA CYS A 287 0.82 8.65 -26.64
C CYS A 287 1.37 7.35 -27.27
N ALA A 288 2.62 6.99 -27.03
CA ALA A 288 3.26 5.81 -27.59
C ALA A 288 3.01 4.52 -26.79
N ILE A 289 2.39 4.60 -25.61
CA ILE A 289 2.15 3.47 -24.72
C ILE A 289 0.71 2.95 -24.89
N ASP A 290 0.57 1.72 -25.38
CA ASP A 290 -0.70 0.97 -25.46
C ASP A 290 -0.97 0.29 -24.12
N ARG A 291 -1.71 1.00 -23.27
CA ARG A 291 -2.04 0.61 -21.90
C ARG A 291 -2.92 -0.62 -21.86
N GLU A 292 -3.93 -0.69 -22.74
CA GLU A 292 -4.85 -1.81 -22.82
C GLU A 292 -4.14 -3.10 -23.21
N SER A 293 -3.16 -3.02 -24.11
CA SER A 293 -2.32 -4.16 -24.46
C SER A 293 -1.46 -4.62 -23.26
N ILE A 294 -0.93 -3.70 -22.45
CA ILE A 294 -0.19 -4.06 -21.24
C ILE A 294 -1.11 -4.71 -20.21
N VAL A 295 -2.27 -4.13 -19.92
CA VAL A 295 -3.25 -4.72 -18.99
C VAL A 295 -3.65 -6.12 -19.44
N SER A 296 -3.94 -6.32 -20.73
CA SER A 296 -4.39 -7.62 -21.23
C SER A 296 -3.29 -8.67 -21.29
N SER A 297 -2.03 -8.29 -21.60
CA SER A 297 -0.94 -9.26 -21.83
C SER A 297 -0.05 -9.49 -20.61
N VAL A 298 0.15 -8.48 -19.78
CA VAL A 298 0.99 -8.57 -18.57
C VAL A 298 0.14 -8.90 -17.36
N LEU A 299 -0.94 -8.12 -17.13
CA LEU A 299 -1.83 -8.31 -15.99
C LEU A 299 -2.95 -9.32 -16.26
N LEU A 300 -3.01 -9.94 -17.44
CA LEU A 300 -4.00 -10.92 -17.83
C LEU A 300 -5.46 -10.43 -17.68
N GLY A 301 -5.66 -9.10 -17.79
CA GLY A 301 -6.94 -8.43 -17.63
C GLY A 301 -7.26 -8.05 -16.17
N GLN A 302 -6.38 -8.30 -15.22
CA GLN A 302 -6.58 -7.96 -13.80
C GLN A 302 -5.99 -6.58 -13.51
N GLY A 303 -6.83 -5.57 -13.72
CA GLY A 303 -6.47 -4.17 -13.65
C GLY A 303 -7.19 -3.34 -14.69
N MET A 304 -6.81 -2.08 -14.83
CA MET A 304 -7.34 -1.18 -15.85
C MET A 304 -6.27 -0.21 -16.34
N ALA A 305 -6.43 0.30 -17.57
CA ALA A 305 -5.57 1.36 -18.09
C ALA A 305 -5.64 2.62 -17.22
N ALA A 306 -4.48 3.21 -16.92
CA ALA A 306 -4.38 4.43 -16.13
C ALA A 306 -3.94 5.62 -17.00
N TYR A 307 -4.65 6.73 -16.83
CA TYR A 307 -4.37 8.01 -17.48
C TYR A 307 -4.14 9.15 -16.47
N GLY A 308 -4.37 8.88 -15.20
CA GLY A 308 -4.19 9.82 -14.10
C GLY A 308 -4.22 9.11 -12.74
N PRO A 309 -3.94 9.84 -11.64
CA PRO A 309 -3.78 9.25 -10.32
C PRO A 309 -5.11 9.03 -9.58
N LEU A 310 -6.24 9.52 -10.07
CA LEU A 310 -7.52 9.57 -9.36
C LEU A 310 -8.65 8.76 -10.00
N GLN A 311 -8.40 7.91 -11.02
CA GLN A 311 -9.46 7.21 -11.74
C GLN A 311 -10.30 6.25 -10.87
N ARG A 312 -9.76 5.78 -9.76
CA ARG A 312 -10.48 4.96 -8.76
C ARG A 312 -10.87 5.77 -7.50
N ASN A 313 -10.97 7.10 -7.64
CA ASN A 313 -11.36 8.00 -6.54
C ASN A 313 -12.59 8.83 -6.93
N ILE A 314 -13.38 9.26 -5.94
CA ILE A 314 -14.59 10.09 -6.14
C ILE A 314 -14.30 11.47 -6.74
N TYR A 315 -13.04 11.92 -6.71
CA TYR A 315 -12.56 13.18 -7.25
C TYR A 315 -12.00 13.07 -8.68
N ASN A 316 -12.14 11.90 -9.33
CA ASN A 316 -11.76 11.76 -10.74
C ASN A 316 -12.54 12.73 -11.64
N ASP A 317 -11.86 13.30 -12.63
CA ASP A 317 -12.45 14.12 -13.69
C ASP A 317 -12.29 13.41 -15.04
N ASP A 318 -13.37 12.76 -15.50
CA ASP A 318 -13.41 12.06 -16.79
C ASP A 318 -13.34 12.98 -18.01
N THR A 319 -13.34 14.31 -17.81
CA THR A 319 -13.27 15.29 -18.90
C THR A 319 -11.85 15.74 -19.24
N VAL A 320 -10.86 15.30 -18.48
CA VAL A 320 -9.45 15.62 -18.74
C VAL A 320 -9.01 15.00 -20.06
N ASP A 321 -8.31 15.79 -20.89
CA ASP A 321 -7.73 15.28 -22.15
C ASP A 321 -6.63 14.25 -21.83
N HIS A 322 -6.86 13.01 -22.24
CA HIS A 322 -5.94 11.92 -22.02
C HIS A 322 -4.93 11.78 -23.16
N TYR A 323 -3.77 11.21 -22.83
CA TYR A 323 -2.82 10.74 -23.83
C TYR A 323 -3.15 9.28 -24.19
N ASP A 324 -4.25 9.10 -24.96
CA ASP A 324 -4.60 7.80 -25.52
C ASP A 324 -3.47 7.25 -26.40
N TYR A 325 -3.45 5.92 -26.58
CA TYR A 325 -2.52 5.29 -27.50
C TYR A 325 -2.77 5.79 -28.93
N ASP A 326 -1.89 6.64 -29.42
CA ASP A 326 -1.89 7.19 -30.78
C ASP A 326 -0.44 7.38 -31.27
N PRO A 327 0.13 6.33 -31.87
CA PRO A 327 1.49 6.42 -32.44
C PRO A 327 1.64 7.53 -33.49
N ALA A 328 0.57 7.89 -34.19
CA ALA A 328 0.61 8.98 -35.16
C ALA A 328 0.66 10.34 -34.46
N ARG A 329 -0.06 10.53 -33.35
CA ARG A 329 0.06 11.73 -32.50
C ARG A 329 1.46 11.81 -31.87
N SER A 330 1.99 10.69 -31.35
CA SER A 330 3.35 10.63 -30.83
C SER A 330 4.38 11.10 -31.87
N ALA A 331 4.32 10.55 -33.07
CA ALA A 331 5.22 10.95 -34.17
C ALA A 331 5.10 12.45 -34.50
N ARG A 332 3.88 12.98 -34.60
CA ARG A 332 3.69 14.42 -34.87
C ARG A 332 4.30 15.29 -33.78
N ILE A 333 4.10 14.97 -32.51
CA ILE A 333 4.69 15.74 -31.40
C ILE A 333 6.21 15.75 -31.47
N LEU A 334 6.85 14.60 -31.76
CA LEU A 334 8.29 14.52 -31.92
C LEU A 334 8.79 15.33 -33.12
N GLU A 335 8.10 15.26 -34.26
CA GLU A 335 8.45 15.99 -35.48
C GLU A 335 8.27 17.52 -35.31
N GLU A 336 7.19 17.96 -34.65
CA GLU A 336 6.94 19.39 -34.31
C GLU A 336 7.98 19.91 -33.32
N ALA A 337 8.51 19.06 -32.43
CA ALA A 337 9.62 19.39 -31.54
C ALA A 337 10.99 19.40 -32.24
N GLY A 338 11.04 19.16 -33.56
CA GLY A 338 12.26 19.18 -34.37
C GLY A 338 13.03 17.89 -34.37
N CYS A 339 12.42 16.78 -33.90
CA CYS A 339 13.05 15.47 -33.98
C CYS A 339 12.96 14.87 -35.39
N VAL A 340 13.99 14.16 -35.81
CA VAL A 340 14.06 13.46 -37.11
C VAL A 340 14.53 12.03 -36.90
N LYS A 341 14.01 11.08 -37.70
CA LYS A 341 14.45 9.67 -37.61
C LYS A 341 15.83 9.47 -38.23
N ASN A 342 16.69 8.73 -37.54
CA ASN A 342 17.97 8.26 -38.09
C ASN A 342 17.77 7.01 -39.00
N GLU A 343 18.86 6.46 -39.53
CA GLU A 343 18.83 5.28 -40.41
C GLU A 343 18.30 4.01 -39.72
N GLU A 344 18.40 3.93 -38.40
CA GLU A 344 17.87 2.83 -37.59
C GLU A 344 16.37 3.01 -37.24
N GLY A 345 15.78 4.15 -37.57
CA GLY A 345 14.38 4.44 -37.30
C GLY A 345 14.11 5.11 -35.97
N PHE A 346 15.12 5.44 -35.17
CA PHE A 346 14.98 6.17 -33.93
C PHE A 346 15.01 7.69 -34.14
N TYR A 347 14.20 8.40 -33.38
CA TYR A 347 14.19 9.85 -33.39
C TYR A 347 15.47 10.42 -32.77
N THR A 348 15.99 11.49 -33.39
CA THR A 348 17.13 12.27 -32.92
C THR A 348 16.75 13.74 -32.84
N ARG A 349 17.28 14.48 -31.87
CA ARG A 349 17.15 15.92 -31.70
C ARG A 349 18.56 16.52 -31.57
N ASN A 350 18.89 17.50 -32.38
CA ASN A 350 20.24 18.12 -32.44
C ASN A 350 21.37 17.11 -32.68
N GLY A 351 21.09 15.97 -33.33
CA GLY A 351 22.06 14.92 -33.63
C GLY A 351 22.19 13.85 -32.53
N GLU A 352 21.49 13.98 -31.41
CA GLU A 352 21.45 13.01 -30.34
C GLU A 352 20.17 12.18 -30.39
N GLU A 353 20.23 10.88 -30.10
CA GLU A 353 19.06 10.02 -30.08
C GLU A 353 18.15 10.37 -28.89
N ILE A 354 16.84 10.41 -29.16
CA ILE A 354 15.84 10.49 -28.09
C ILE A 354 15.72 9.12 -27.43
N GLY A 355 16.11 9.08 -26.16
CA GLY A 355 16.07 7.82 -25.42
C GLY A 355 16.35 8.00 -23.93
N PHE A 356 15.86 7.05 -23.14
CA PHE A 356 16.04 7.05 -21.70
C PHE A 356 15.98 5.62 -21.14
N THR A 357 16.40 5.48 -19.89
CA THR A 357 16.34 4.22 -19.15
C THR A 357 15.27 4.30 -18.08
N ILE A 358 14.45 3.25 -17.97
CA ILE A 358 13.50 3.04 -16.88
C ILE A 358 14.17 2.14 -15.84
N SER A 359 14.42 2.65 -14.64
CA SER A 359 14.92 1.86 -13.52
C SER A 359 13.73 1.21 -12.80
N VAL A 360 13.86 -0.06 -12.40
CA VAL A 360 12.85 -0.82 -11.67
C VAL A 360 13.50 -1.49 -10.47
N MET A 361 12.84 -1.46 -9.32
CA MET A 361 13.34 -2.14 -8.11
C MET A 361 13.40 -3.66 -8.33
N SER A 362 14.47 -4.28 -7.82
CA SER A 362 14.62 -5.73 -7.86
C SER A 362 13.57 -6.43 -6.98
N GLY A 363 13.07 -7.59 -7.45
CA GLY A 363 12.07 -8.37 -6.70
C GLY A 363 10.61 -8.03 -7.03
N GLU A 364 10.36 -6.98 -7.81
CA GLU A 364 9.00 -6.57 -8.21
C GLU A 364 8.72 -6.99 -9.66
N GLN A 365 8.40 -8.27 -9.87
CA GLN A 365 8.31 -8.86 -11.20
C GLN A 365 7.25 -8.18 -12.08
N ASP A 366 6.08 -7.87 -11.54
CA ASP A 366 5.02 -7.19 -12.29
C ASP A 366 5.46 -5.83 -12.81
N ARG A 367 6.18 -5.05 -11.99
CA ARG A 367 6.75 -3.76 -12.42
C ARG A 367 7.81 -3.95 -13.51
N ILE A 368 8.64 -4.99 -13.40
CA ILE A 368 9.64 -5.31 -14.41
C ILE A 368 8.95 -5.64 -15.75
N ASP A 369 7.92 -6.47 -15.74
CA ASP A 369 7.19 -6.90 -16.93
C ASP A 369 6.43 -5.71 -17.58
N ILE A 370 5.80 -4.86 -16.80
CA ILE A 370 5.15 -3.62 -17.26
C ILE A 370 6.17 -2.68 -17.91
N ALA A 371 7.33 -2.45 -17.25
CA ALA A 371 8.39 -1.58 -17.79
C ALA A 371 8.97 -2.12 -19.10
N GLN A 372 9.19 -3.43 -19.20
CA GLN A 372 9.69 -4.06 -20.41
C GLN A 372 8.71 -3.95 -21.58
N ALA A 373 7.40 -4.15 -21.32
CA ALA A 373 6.36 -3.97 -22.32
C ALA A 373 6.29 -2.52 -22.80
N ALA A 374 6.28 -1.55 -21.89
CA ALA A 374 6.28 -0.13 -22.23
C ALA A 374 7.55 0.27 -23.02
N ALA A 375 8.72 -0.19 -22.59
CA ALA A 375 9.97 0.09 -23.29
C ALA A 375 9.99 -0.52 -24.72
N GLN A 376 9.38 -1.68 -24.92
CA GLN A 376 9.24 -2.26 -26.27
C GLN A 376 8.37 -1.37 -27.16
N GLN A 377 7.20 -0.95 -26.67
CA GLN A 377 6.28 -0.08 -27.44
C GLN A 377 6.93 1.27 -27.77
N LEU A 378 7.69 1.85 -26.85
CA LEU A 378 8.47 3.07 -27.08
C LEU A 378 9.51 2.89 -28.17
N ARG A 379 10.23 1.76 -28.20
CA ARG A 379 11.19 1.45 -29.29
C ARG A 379 10.49 1.30 -30.64
N GLU A 380 9.30 0.68 -30.67
CA GLU A 380 8.49 0.56 -31.88
C GLU A 380 8.01 1.94 -32.39
N ALA A 381 7.77 2.88 -31.49
CA ALA A 381 7.48 4.28 -31.82
C ALA A 381 8.71 5.09 -32.27
N GLY A 382 9.91 4.54 -32.12
CA GLY A 382 11.18 5.18 -32.50
C GLY A 382 11.83 5.97 -31.35
N ILE A 383 11.48 5.69 -30.12
CA ILE A 383 12.10 6.26 -28.91
C ILE A 383 12.97 5.16 -28.27
N ARG A 384 14.27 5.39 -28.13
CA ARG A 384 15.21 4.38 -27.60
C ARG A 384 15.00 4.24 -26.08
N CYS A 385 14.19 3.29 -25.66
CA CYS A 385 13.92 3.01 -24.25
C CYS A 385 14.55 1.69 -23.83
N THR A 386 15.21 1.68 -22.67
CA THR A 386 15.81 0.50 -22.03
C THR A 386 15.27 0.36 -20.61
N VAL A 387 15.36 -0.85 -20.05
CA VAL A 387 15.00 -1.14 -18.65
C VAL A 387 16.23 -1.64 -17.93
N GLU A 388 16.48 -1.13 -16.74
CA GLU A 388 17.51 -1.63 -15.84
C GLU A 388 16.90 -2.02 -14.49
N ILE A 389 17.53 -2.99 -13.83
CA ILE A 389 17.13 -3.48 -12.51
C ILE A 389 18.35 -3.36 -11.59
N PRO A 390 18.60 -2.16 -11.02
CA PRO A 390 19.74 -1.95 -10.15
C PRO A 390 19.57 -2.69 -8.83
N ALA A 391 20.69 -3.14 -8.24
CA ALA A 391 20.66 -3.75 -6.90
C ALA A 391 20.21 -2.76 -5.80
N GLN A 392 20.44 -1.46 -6.01
CA GLN A 392 19.97 -0.37 -5.18
C GLN A 392 19.54 0.78 -6.07
N MET A 393 18.37 1.35 -5.83
CA MET A 393 17.82 2.46 -6.61
C MET A 393 18.62 3.75 -6.37
N ASP A 394 19.06 4.38 -7.44
CA ASP A 394 19.63 5.74 -7.42
C ASP A 394 18.51 6.76 -7.69
N TRP A 395 17.82 7.16 -6.64
CA TRP A 395 16.69 8.10 -6.73
C TRP A 395 17.07 9.48 -7.28
N ALA A 396 18.32 9.89 -7.11
CA ALA A 396 18.81 11.18 -7.58
C ALA A 396 19.31 11.17 -9.03
N GLY A 397 20.00 10.11 -9.43
CA GLY A 397 20.70 10.06 -10.73
C GLY A 397 19.94 9.35 -11.84
N GLN A 398 18.94 8.54 -11.55
CA GLN A 398 18.13 7.85 -12.56
C GLN A 398 17.45 8.82 -13.53
N MET A 399 17.18 8.38 -14.77
CA MET A 399 16.45 9.17 -15.75
C MET A 399 14.93 9.06 -15.53
N ALA A 400 14.44 7.86 -15.33
CA ALA A 400 13.04 7.53 -15.09
C ALA A 400 12.94 6.24 -14.29
N CYS A 401 11.86 6.05 -13.54
CA CYS A 401 11.59 4.78 -12.89
C CYS A 401 10.13 4.36 -13.01
N LEU A 402 9.87 3.06 -12.98
CA LEU A 402 8.52 2.56 -12.84
C LEU A 402 8.16 2.51 -11.34
N ILE A 403 7.19 3.29 -10.97
CA ILE A 403 6.72 3.43 -9.58
C ILE A 403 5.20 3.32 -9.52
N GLY A 404 4.66 3.11 -8.34
CA GLY A 404 3.23 3.14 -8.08
C GLY A 404 2.90 3.88 -6.81
N TRP A 405 1.70 4.41 -6.76
CA TRP A 405 1.08 5.05 -5.62
C TRP A 405 -0.42 4.80 -5.66
N GLY A 406 -1.08 4.97 -4.55
CA GLY A 406 -2.52 4.97 -4.52
C GLY A 406 -3.08 4.85 -3.12
N SER A 407 -4.13 5.63 -2.84
CA SER A 407 -4.95 5.50 -1.66
C SER A 407 -6.41 5.39 -2.09
N PRO A 408 -7.16 4.43 -1.57
CA PRO A 408 -8.59 4.29 -1.86
C PRO A 408 -9.43 5.31 -1.09
N PHE A 409 -8.83 6.02 -0.15
CA PHE A 409 -9.48 6.92 0.79
C PHE A 409 -9.47 8.37 0.31
N ASP A 410 -8.89 9.29 1.06
CA ASP A 410 -8.83 10.68 0.62
C ASP A 410 -7.79 10.88 -0.50
N ALA A 411 -8.17 11.65 -1.53
CA ALA A 411 -7.29 11.93 -2.66
C ALA A 411 -6.02 12.72 -2.26
N ASP A 412 -6.06 13.45 -1.14
CA ASP A 412 -4.94 14.25 -0.66
C ASP A 412 -3.74 13.37 -0.30
N ASP A 413 -3.98 12.20 0.25
CA ASP A 413 -2.95 11.29 0.77
C ASP A 413 -1.84 10.98 -0.26
N HIS A 414 -2.20 10.67 -1.50
CA HIS A 414 -1.22 10.36 -2.55
C HIS A 414 -1.14 11.37 -3.69
N THR A 415 -1.79 12.54 -3.55
CA THR A 415 -1.64 13.62 -4.54
C THR A 415 -0.77 14.74 -4.01
N TYR A 416 -1.03 15.23 -2.80
CA TYR A 416 -0.29 16.36 -2.23
C TYR A 416 1.19 16.03 -2.01
N LYS A 417 1.49 14.91 -1.33
CA LYS A 417 2.88 14.52 -1.05
C LYS A 417 3.67 14.08 -2.29
N VAL A 418 2.97 13.60 -3.36
CA VAL A 418 3.60 13.04 -4.57
C VAL A 418 3.80 14.09 -5.66
N PHE A 419 2.84 15.01 -5.86
CA PHE A 419 2.88 15.98 -6.95
C PHE A 419 3.14 17.42 -6.48
N GLY A 420 3.04 17.71 -5.18
CA GLY A 420 3.35 19.02 -4.62
C GLY A 420 4.83 19.34 -4.69
N THR A 421 5.17 20.57 -5.06
CA THR A 421 6.56 21.04 -5.19
C THR A 421 7.29 20.90 -3.85
N GLY A 422 8.42 20.17 -3.85
CA GLY A 422 9.29 19.98 -2.69
C GLY A 422 8.73 19.10 -1.59
N LYS A 423 7.63 18.34 -1.84
CA LYS A 423 7.06 17.42 -0.88
C LYS A 423 7.85 16.11 -0.80
N GLY A 424 7.74 15.42 0.35
CA GLY A 424 8.60 14.29 0.70
C GLY A 424 8.56 13.08 -0.24
N ALA A 425 7.39 12.80 -0.84
CA ALA A 425 7.24 11.70 -1.81
C ALA A 425 7.30 12.17 -3.28
N ASN A 426 7.67 13.43 -3.53
CA ASN A 426 7.89 13.95 -4.88
C ASN A 426 9.28 13.57 -5.40
N TYR A 427 9.49 12.28 -5.64
CA TYR A 427 10.75 11.74 -6.16
C TYR A 427 11.08 12.20 -7.59
N SER A 428 10.10 12.74 -8.31
CA SER A 428 10.30 13.28 -9.65
C SER A 428 11.02 14.63 -9.68
N GLY A 429 11.05 15.36 -8.56
CA GLY A 429 11.45 16.79 -8.58
C GLY A 429 10.48 17.68 -9.37
N TYR A 430 9.25 17.18 -9.59
CA TYR A 430 8.22 17.93 -10.32
C TYR A 430 7.85 19.22 -9.60
N SER A 431 7.65 20.29 -10.37
CA SER A 431 7.20 21.57 -9.85
C SER A 431 6.27 22.22 -10.85
N ASN A 432 5.06 22.55 -10.42
CA ASN A 432 4.05 23.23 -11.21
C ASN A 432 3.12 24.06 -10.30
N ALA A 433 3.17 25.37 -10.43
CA ALA A 433 2.42 26.28 -9.57
C ALA A 433 0.88 26.10 -9.65
N ALA A 434 0.35 25.64 -10.80
CA ALA A 434 -1.08 25.38 -10.92
C ALA A 434 -1.48 24.11 -10.18
N VAL A 435 -0.62 23.08 -10.19
CA VAL A 435 -0.78 21.86 -9.41
C VAL A 435 -0.74 22.18 -7.91
N ASP A 436 0.28 22.92 -7.46
CA ASP A 436 0.43 23.31 -6.06
C ASP A 436 -0.78 24.09 -5.53
N ALA A 437 -1.25 25.05 -6.33
CA ALA A 437 -2.42 25.88 -5.96
C ALA A 437 -3.70 25.02 -5.86
N ALA A 438 -3.91 24.10 -6.80
CA ALA A 438 -5.10 23.26 -6.83
C ALA A 438 -5.11 22.25 -5.65
N LEU A 439 -3.97 21.60 -5.38
CA LEU A 439 -3.83 20.65 -4.28
C LEU A 439 -3.98 21.34 -2.91
N THR A 440 -3.36 22.53 -2.74
CA THR A 440 -3.51 23.33 -1.51
C THR A 440 -4.96 23.73 -1.30
N ALA A 441 -5.66 24.21 -2.34
CA ALA A 441 -7.07 24.60 -2.23
C ALA A 441 -7.97 23.39 -1.94
N ALA A 442 -7.70 22.22 -2.53
CA ALA A 442 -8.43 20.98 -2.24
C ALA A 442 -8.26 20.53 -0.79
N ARG A 443 -7.04 20.62 -0.24
CA ARG A 443 -6.73 20.30 1.17
C ARG A 443 -7.47 21.20 2.15
N GLN A 444 -7.66 22.46 1.81
CA GLN A 444 -8.23 23.49 2.68
C GLN A 444 -9.77 23.60 2.59
N THR A 445 -10.42 22.79 1.77
CA THR A 445 -11.86 22.94 1.46
C THR A 445 -12.62 21.71 1.90
N ASP A 446 -13.61 21.86 2.77
CA ASP A 446 -14.52 20.82 3.26
C ASP A 446 -15.76 20.61 2.37
N ASP A 447 -16.10 21.56 1.52
CA ASP A 447 -17.19 21.44 0.54
C ASP A 447 -16.78 20.46 -0.58
N THR A 448 -17.46 19.32 -0.65
CA THR A 448 -17.14 18.24 -1.61
C THR A 448 -17.21 18.71 -3.08
N GLN A 449 -18.11 19.65 -3.42
CA GLN A 449 -18.23 20.12 -4.81
C GLN A 449 -17.08 21.06 -5.18
N ALA A 450 -16.70 21.94 -4.26
CA ALA A 450 -15.54 22.80 -4.42
C ALA A 450 -14.24 21.94 -4.50
N ARG A 451 -14.11 20.94 -3.64
CA ARG A 451 -13.00 19.99 -3.67
C ARG A 451 -12.89 19.26 -5.02
N LYS A 452 -14.03 18.78 -5.58
CA LYS A 452 -14.05 18.19 -6.92
C LYS A 452 -13.54 19.14 -7.98
N ALA A 453 -13.92 20.42 -7.90
CA ALA A 453 -13.44 21.43 -8.86
C ALA A 453 -11.92 21.67 -8.74
N TYR A 454 -11.35 21.65 -7.54
CA TYR A 454 -9.91 21.78 -7.34
C TYR A 454 -9.15 20.55 -7.82
N TYR A 455 -9.64 19.34 -7.55
CA TYR A 455 -9.02 18.13 -8.08
C TYR A 455 -9.16 18.02 -9.60
N ALA A 456 -10.22 18.54 -10.20
CA ALA A 456 -10.31 18.68 -11.67
C ALA A 456 -9.23 19.64 -12.22
N GLN A 457 -9.01 20.80 -11.55
CA GLN A 457 -7.93 21.72 -11.92
C GLN A 457 -6.54 21.06 -11.78
N PHE A 458 -6.32 20.30 -10.70
CA PHE A 458 -5.11 19.51 -10.51
C PHE A 458 -4.87 18.54 -11.68
N GLN A 459 -5.88 17.73 -12.01
CA GLN A 459 -5.77 16.73 -13.06
C GLN A 459 -5.54 17.37 -14.43
N GLN A 460 -6.21 18.49 -14.74
CA GLN A 460 -6.01 19.25 -15.96
C GLN A 460 -4.59 19.83 -16.04
N ALA A 461 -4.09 20.41 -14.94
CA ALA A 461 -2.73 20.97 -14.90
C ALA A 461 -1.67 19.87 -15.05
N LEU A 462 -1.87 18.72 -14.41
CA LEU A 462 -0.98 17.55 -14.50
C LEU A 462 -1.00 16.95 -15.91
N ALA A 463 -2.16 16.87 -16.57
CA ALA A 463 -2.26 16.39 -17.95
C ALA A 463 -1.61 17.34 -18.95
N ALA A 464 -1.68 18.67 -18.72
CA ALA A 464 -1.01 19.65 -19.56
C ALA A 464 0.53 19.62 -19.44
N ASP A 465 1.05 19.16 -18.32
CA ASP A 465 2.48 19.10 -18.01
C ASP A 465 2.79 17.81 -17.21
N PRO A 466 2.85 16.65 -17.89
CA PRO A 466 2.86 15.35 -17.21
C PRO A 466 4.15 15.09 -16.42
N ALA A 467 4.00 14.77 -15.14
CA ALA A 467 5.08 14.26 -14.30
C ALA A 467 5.32 12.76 -14.50
N TYR A 468 4.28 12.04 -14.94
CA TYR A 468 4.24 10.60 -15.13
C TYR A 468 3.62 10.22 -16.47
N ALA A 469 4.11 9.15 -17.07
CA ALA A 469 3.31 8.38 -18.01
C ALA A 469 2.58 7.27 -17.23
N PHE A 470 1.33 7.53 -16.82
CA PHE A 470 0.49 6.53 -16.15
C PHE A 470 0.25 5.36 -17.10
N ILE A 471 0.26 4.11 -16.59
CA ILE A 471 0.13 2.91 -17.42
C ILE A 471 -1.10 2.10 -17.03
N CYS A 472 -1.18 1.65 -15.77
CA CYS A 472 -2.30 0.82 -15.32
C CYS A 472 -2.57 1.01 -13.83
N TYR A 473 -3.80 0.73 -13.40
CA TYR A 473 -4.12 0.31 -12.05
C TYR A 473 -4.02 -1.21 -11.99
N ILE A 474 -3.47 -1.73 -10.92
CA ILE A 474 -3.42 -3.18 -10.66
C ILE A 474 -4.57 -3.59 -9.77
N ASP A 475 -5.02 -4.84 -9.89
CA ASP A 475 -5.93 -5.45 -8.93
C ASP A 475 -5.17 -6.41 -8.01
N ALA A 476 -5.62 -6.55 -6.78
CA ALA A 476 -5.05 -7.48 -5.82
C ALA A 476 -5.76 -8.84 -5.91
N ASN A 477 -5.00 -9.89 -6.16
CA ASN A 477 -5.52 -11.22 -6.38
C ASN A 477 -5.36 -12.08 -5.14
N TYR A 478 -6.32 -12.00 -4.22
CA TYR A 478 -6.34 -12.87 -3.06
C TYR A 478 -7.00 -14.19 -3.37
N VAL A 479 -6.33 -15.28 -3.05
CA VAL A 479 -6.91 -16.62 -3.10
C VAL A 479 -7.03 -17.19 -1.70
N ALA A 480 -8.24 -17.56 -1.33
CA ALA A 480 -8.58 -18.07 0.00
C ALA A 480 -9.22 -19.46 -0.08
N LYS A 481 -9.03 -20.29 0.95
CA LYS A 481 -9.90 -21.45 1.15
C LYS A 481 -11.35 -21.03 1.33
N SER A 482 -12.29 -21.76 0.74
CA SER A 482 -13.72 -21.39 0.74
C SER A 482 -14.40 -21.50 2.10
N ASN A 483 -13.71 -22.01 3.14
CA ASN A 483 -14.20 -22.05 4.50
C ASN A 483 -13.87 -20.78 5.31
N ILE A 484 -13.24 -19.78 4.71
CA ILE A 484 -13.04 -18.47 5.34
C ILE A 484 -14.24 -17.59 5.03
N SER A 485 -14.89 -17.06 6.06
CA SER A 485 -16.01 -16.14 5.97
C SER A 485 -15.65 -14.78 6.56
N GLY A 486 -16.17 -13.68 5.96
CA GLY A 486 -15.94 -12.31 6.45
C GLY A 486 -15.06 -11.46 5.55
N ILE A 487 -14.42 -12.03 4.52
CA ILE A 487 -13.68 -11.25 3.52
C ILE A 487 -14.66 -10.40 2.70
N SER A 488 -14.47 -9.09 2.70
CA SER A 488 -15.29 -8.14 1.92
C SER A 488 -14.77 -8.05 0.49
N ARG A 489 -15.63 -8.29 -0.51
CA ARG A 489 -15.27 -8.19 -1.94
C ARG A 489 -15.31 -6.77 -2.50
N ASP A 490 -16.08 -5.91 -1.87
CA ASP A 490 -16.36 -4.56 -2.37
C ASP A 490 -15.38 -3.51 -1.82
N THR A 491 -14.43 -3.93 -0.99
CA THR A 491 -13.39 -3.05 -0.45
C THR A 491 -12.36 -2.75 -1.52
N VAL A 492 -12.12 -1.47 -1.80
CA VAL A 492 -10.99 -1.03 -2.62
C VAL A 492 -9.75 -1.02 -1.74
N LEU A 493 -8.72 -1.73 -2.16
CA LEU A 493 -7.48 -1.88 -1.41
C LEU A 493 -6.49 -0.74 -1.72
N GLY A 494 -5.57 -0.51 -0.80
CA GLY A 494 -4.52 0.50 -0.92
C GLY A 494 -3.34 0.06 -1.77
N HIS A 495 -2.26 0.79 -1.62
CA HIS A 495 -0.98 0.50 -2.26
C HIS A 495 -0.50 -0.92 -1.91
N HIS A 496 0.07 -1.63 -2.87
CA HIS A 496 0.44 -3.05 -2.77
C HIS A 496 -0.72 -4.01 -2.43
N GLY A 497 -1.97 -3.60 -2.63
CA GLY A 497 -3.14 -4.42 -2.30
C GLY A 497 -3.39 -4.58 -0.80
N VAL A 498 -2.77 -3.74 0.04
CA VAL A 498 -2.93 -3.77 1.51
C VAL A 498 -4.33 -3.33 1.91
N GLY A 499 -4.87 -3.96 2.94
CA GLY A 499 -6.14 -3.61 3.56
C GLY A 499 -7.17 -4.74 3.64
N ILE A 500 -6.85 -5.97 3.21
CA ILE A 500 -7.81 -7.08 3.27
C ILE A 500 -8.23 -7.40 4.72
N PHE A 501 -7.35 -7.21 5.69
CA PHE A 501 -7.57 -7.54 7.10
C PHE A 501 -8.28 -6.45 7.91
N TRP A 502 -8.79 -5.38 7.30
CA TRP A 502 -9.42 -4.26 8.03
C TRP A 502 -10.51 -4.70 9.02
N ASN A 503 -11.24 -5.79 8.74
CA ASN A 503 -12.30 -6.35 9.60
C ASN A 503 -12.01 -7.76 10.10
N ILE A 504 -10.74 -8.18 10.18
CA ILE A 504 -10.35 -9.57 10.50
C ILE A 504 -10.93 -10.07 11.83
N HIS A 505 -11.22 -9.19 12.79
CA HIS A 505 -11.84 -9.56 14.07
C HIS A 505 -13.24 -10.17 13.89
N GLU A 506 -13.88 -9.96 12.74
CA GLU A 506 -15.18 -10.53 12.38
C GLU A 506 -15.10 -11.83 11.59
N TRP A 507 -13.90 -12.18 11.09
CA TRP A 507 -13.75 -13.37 10.24
C TRP A 507 -13.93 -14.66 11.01
N THR A 508 -14.43 -15.70 10.31
CA THR A 508 -14.59 -17.05 10.86
C THR A 508 -14.00 -18.10 9.94
N LEU A 509 -13.57 -19.22 10.53
CA LEU A 509 -13.22 -20.42 9.81
C LEU A 509 -14.37 -21.43 9.98
N ASP A 510 -15.11 -21.67 8.90
CA ASP A 510 -16.19 -22.66 8.90
C ASP A 510 -15.59 -24.06 8.85
N GLY A 511 -16.02 -24.94 9.77
CA GLY A 511 -15.48 -26.28 9.96
C GLY A 511 -15.97 -27.33 8.95
#